data_e5dbfe4e00cca0adfb4310a90b4c9741
#
_entry.id   e5dbfe4e00cca0adfb4310a90b4c9741
#
_cell.length_a   1.000
_cell.length_b   1.000
_cell.length_c   1.000
_cell.angle_alpha   90.00
_cell.angle_beta   90.00
_cell.angle_gamma   90.00
#
_symmetry.space_group_name_H-M   'P 1'
#
loop_
_entity.id
_entity.type
_entity.pdbx_description
1 polymer ?
#
loop_
_entity_poly.entity_id
_entity_poly.type
_entity_poly.pdbx_seq_one_letter_code
_entity_poly.pdbx_strand_id
1 'polypeptide(L)'
;KDFVPNDLPLRSTGAQRFYLILLAAFVLFYPVLDPFLFGYGTNGRLAGYGDAGYYVILALGLNIVVGFAGLLDLGYVAFFAIGSYAWGMIGSTQLTNVLNLSPIDPQLLSWLFWPMVIVAALIAALWGVLLGAPTLRLRGDYLAIVTLGFGEIVPIVFRELDKYTNGSNGIVGVQSPAFFGIAWSTITPTPYYYLILALIALTIFANFRLRDSRLGRAWVAIREDEIAAASSGINLVNTKLFAFGAGAFFSGVAGAYHAAKLGGVSPDSFSFGDSVIYLAMVVIGGIGSIPGVIVGAFAVYAINEFILAQLDSIASDPSSFLHPIYATITQVIPGFTFGNIRNLVFGLVLVTIMIFRPEGLIPSARRRRELHHVDEEVEVGALDVPPGAPGFESEIRVD
;
A
#
# COMPACT_ATOMS: atom_id res chain seq x y z
N LYS A 1 26.90 -24.55 -4.75
CA LYS A 1 25.86 -25.09 -5.69
C LYS A 1 24.64 -25.33 -4.84
N ASP A 2 23.61 -24.55 -4.93
CA ASP A 2 22.22 -24.66 -4.44
C ASP A 2 21.70 -23.37 -3.81
N PHE A 3 22.19 -22.23 -4.28
CA PHE A 3 21.62 -20.94 -3.91
C PHE A 3 20.58 -20.51 -4.94
N VAL A 4 19.46 -21.23 -4.99
CA VAL A 4 18.28 -20.78 -5.73
C VAL A 4 17.12 -20.72 -4.73
N PRO A 5 16.63 -19.52 -4.40
CA PRO A 5 15.51 -19.39 -3.47
C PRO A 5 14.30 -20.13 -4.04
N ASN A 6 13.74 -21.04 -3.22
CA ASN A 6 12.53 -21.80 -3.55
C ASN A 6 11.24 -20.94 -3.63
N ASP A 7 11.36 -19.63 -3.62
CA ASP A 7 10.26 -18.68 -3.47
C ASP A 7 9.65 -18.20 -4.78
N LEU A 8 10.13 -18.68 -5.92
CA LEU A 8 9.49 -18.38 -7.19
C LEU A 8 8.26 -19.28 -7.39
N PRO A 9 7.06 -18.72 -7.60
CA PRO A 9 5.88 -19.49 -7.94
C PRO A 9 6.06 -20.37 -9.19
N LEU A 10 7.11 -20.12 -9.98
CA LEU A 10 7.49 -20.88 -11.18
C LEU A 10 8.17 -22.24 -10.87
N ARG A 11 8.60 -22.49 -9.63
CA ARG A 11 9.10 -23.82 -9.17
C ARG A 11 8.09 -24.58 -8.29
N SER A 12 6.86 -24.13 -8.27
CA SER A 12 5.78 -24.80 -7.55
C SER A 12 5.55 -26.22 -8.09
N THR A 13 5.21 -27.15 -7.18
CA THR A 13 4.70 -28.47 -7.55
C THR A 13 3.49 -28.31 -8.49
N GLY A 14 3.23 -29.31 -9.36
CA GLY A 14 2.10 -29.23 -10.30
C GLY A 14 0.78 -28.87 -9.63
N ALA A 15 0.55 -29.35 -8.40
CA ALA A 15 -0.60 -29.00 -7.58
C ALA A 15 -0.67 -27.52 -7.23
N GLN A 16 0.43 -26.89 -6.83
CA GLN A 16 0.46 -25.46 -6.52
C GLN A 16 0.16 -24.58 -7.76
N ARG A 17 0.68 -24.98 -8.92
CA ARG A 17 0.36 -24.30 -10.19
C ARG A 17 -1.11 -24.43 -10.53
N PHE A 18 -1.69 -25.60 -10.32
CA PHE A 18 -3.10 -25.83 -10.55
C PHE A 18 -3.97 -24.94 -9.64
N TYR A 19 -3.68 -24.88 -8.34
CA TYR A 19 -4.41 -23.99 -7.43
C TYR A 19 -4.25 -22.50 -7.77
N LEU A 20 -3.06 -22.06 -8.19
CA LEU A 20 -2.85 -20.67 -8.62
C LEU A 20 -3.62 -20.34 -9.90
N ILE A 21 -3.67 -21.25 -10.86
CA ILE A 21 -4.47 -21.08 -12.09
C ILE A 21 -5.96 -21.05 -11.75
N LEU A 22 -6.41 -21.92 -10.87
CA LEU A 22 -7.81 -21.96 -10.43
C LEU A 22 -8.20 -20.68 -9.68
N LEU A 23 -7.34 -20.18 -8.80
CA LEU A 23 -7.54 -18.89 -8.11
C LEU A 23 -7.57 -17.73 -9.11
N ALA A 24 -6.64 -17.67 -10.07
CA ALA A 24 -6.61 -16.63 -11.09
C ALA A 24 -7.86 -16.68 -11.98
N ALA A 25 -8.30 -17.89 -12.37
CA ALA A 25 -9.55 -18.07 -13.11
C ALA A 25 -10.77 -17.62 -12.29
N PHE A 26 -10.83 -18.00 -11.00
CA PHE A 26 -11.92 -17.56 -10.11
C PHE A 26 -11.98 -16.03 -10.01
N VAL A 27 -10.84 -15.36 -9.77
CA VAL A 27 -10.77 -13.89 -9.71
C VAL A 27 -11.17 -13.25 -11.04
N LEU A 28 -10.72 -13.80 -12.17
CA LEU A 28 -11.07 -13.28 -13.50
C LEU A 28 -12.57 -13.42 -13.81
N PHE A 29 -13.17 -14.56 -13.47
CA PHE A 29 -14.58 -14.84 -13.73
C PHE A 29 -15.51 -14.38 -12.60
N TYR A 30 -14.95 -13.82 -11.52
CA TYR A 30 -15.72 -13.39 -10.35
C TYR A 30 -16.93 -12.49 -10.68
N PRO A 31 -16.83 -11.45 -11.55
CA PRO A 31 -17.99 -10.62 -11.89
C PRO A 31 -19.17 -11.37 -12.51
N VAL A 32 -18.90 -12.50 -13.16
CA VAL A 32 -19.93 -13.36 -13.75
C VAL A 32 -20.49 -14.33 -12.71
N LEU A 33 -19.64 -14.78 -11.78
CA LEU A 33 -20.02 -15.74 -10.73
C LEU A 33 -20.75 -15.09 -9.57
N ASP A 34 -20.46 -13.81 -9.27
CA ASP A 34 -20.97 -13.09 -8.11
C ASP A 34 -22.52 -13.09 -8.02
N PRO A 35 -23.29 -12.82 -9.12
CA PRO A 35 -24.75 -12.89 -9.06
C PRO A 35 -25.27 -14.28 -8.69
N PHE A 36 -24.58 -15.34 -9.10
CA PHE A 36 -24.96 -16.73 -8.79
C PHE A 36 -24.63 -17.13 -7.36
N LEU A 37 -23.51 -16.60 -6.81
CA LEU A 37 -23.04 -16.93 -5.46
C LEU A 37 -23.78 -16.13 -4.38
N PHE A 38 -24.02 -14.84 -4.62
CA PHE A 38 -24.47 -13.90 -3.59
C PHE A 38 -25.76 -13.15 -3.95
N GLY A 39 -26.35 -13.38 -5.12
CA GLY A 39 -27.58 -12.73 -5.55
C GLY A 39 -27.40 -11.21 -5.81
N TYR A 40 -28.32 -10.40 -5.28
CA TYR A 40 -28.31 -8.94 -5.48
C TYR A 40 -27.12 -8.23 -4.81
N GLY A 41 -26.76 -7.05 -5.33
CA GLY A 41 -25.69 -6.21 -4.76
C GLY A 41 -24.31 -6.37 -5.40
N THR A 42 -24.22 -7.04 -6.55
CA THR A 42 -22.96 -7.26 -7.31
C THR A 42 -22.16 -5.99 -7.55
N ASN A 43 -22.82 -4.89 -7.93
CA ASN A 43 -22.14 -3.63 -8.22
C ASN A 43 -21.41 -3.06 -6.98
N GLY A 44 -22.04 -3.11 -5.81
CA GLY A 44 -21.42 -2.66 -4.56
C GLY A 44 -20.19 -3.49 -4.19
N ARG A 45 -20.29 -4.81 -4.31
CA ARG A 45 -19.17 -5.71 -4.03
C ARG A 45 -18.02 -5.52 -5.03
N LEU A 46 -18.30 -5.41 -6.33
CA LEU A 46 -17.29 -5.16 -7.35
C LEU A 46 -16.61 -3.78 -7.17
N ALA A 47 -17.37 -2.77 -6.75
CA ALA A 47 -16.79 -1.48 -6.39
C ALA A 47 -15.82 -1.61 -5.22
N GLY A 48 -16.21 -2.34 -4.16
CA GLY A 48 -15.35 -2.60 -3.00
C GLY A 48 -14.09 -3.39 -3.35
N TYR A 49 -14.16 -4.40 -4.21
CA TYR A 49 -12.96 -5.10 -4.68
C TYR A 49 -12.05 -4.21 -5.54
N GLY A 50 -12.61 -3.27 -6.28
CA GLY A 50 -11.84 -2.24 -6.97
C GLY A 50 -11.09 -1.34 -6.00
N ASP A 51 -11.69 -1.04 -4.84
CA ASP A 51 -11.01 -0.29 -3.77
C ASP A 51 -9.93 -1.14 -3.09
N ALA A 52 -10.22 -2.38 -2.72
CA ALA A 52 -9.20 -3.31 -2.23
C ALA A 52 -7.98 -3.39 -3.18
N GLY A 53 -8.24 -3.33 -4.49
CA GLY A 53 -7.20 -3.44 -5.50
C GLY A 53 -6.19 -2.30 -5.49
N TYR A 54 -6.60 -1.05 -5.33
CA TYR A 54 -5.61 0.04 -5.28
C TYR A 54 -4.82 0.02 -3.96
N TYR A 55 -5.39 -0.45 -2.86
CA TYR A 55 -4.65 -0.71 -1.63
C TYR A 55 -3.55 -1.76 -1.84
N VAL A 56 -3.82 -2.81 -2.63
CA VAL A 56 -2.79 -3.80 -2.99
C VAL A 56 -1.65 -3.15 -3.77
N ILE A 57 -1.93 -2.27 -4.74
CA ILE A 57 -0.90 -1.57 -5.50
C ILE A 57 -0.07 -0.66 -4.58
N LEU A 58 -0.73 0.10 -3.69
CA LEU A 58 -0.06 0.97 -2.71
C LEU A 58 0.84 0.16 -1.77
N ALA A 59 0.33 -0.93 -1.21
CA ALA A 59 1.10 -1.80 -0.31
C ALA A 59 2.30 -2.45 -1.03
N LEU A 60 2.15 -2.91 -2.28
CA LEU A 60 3.24 -3.45 -3.08
C LEU A 60 4.29 -2.39 -3.42
N GLY A 61 3.88 -1.16 -3.72
CA GLY A 61 4.79 -0.03 -3.94
C GLY A 61 5.56 0.32 -2.67
N LEU A 62 4.88 0.43 -1.53
CA LEU A 62 5.52 0.67 -0.23
C LEU A 62 6.45 -0.48 0.18
N ASN A 63 6.12 -1.72 -0.17
CA ASN A 63 6.97 -2.88 0.08
C ASN A 63 8.32 -2.82 -0.66
N ILE A 64 8.44 -2.07 -1.76
CA ILE A 64 9.74 -1.83 -2.40
C ILE A 64 10.62 -0.99 -1.47
N VAL A 65 10.07 0.06 -0.88
CA VAL A 65 10.79 1.00 -0.01
C VAL A 65 11.09 0.38 1.35
N VAL A 66 10.05 -0.08 2.05
CA VAL A 66 10.16 -0.64 3.40
C VAL A 66 10.66 -2.09 3.36
N GLY A 67 10.10 -2.90 2.46
CA GLY A 67 10.35 -4.33 2.43
C GLY A 67 11.69 -4.71 1.82
N PHE A 68 12.05 -4.15 0.66
CA PHE A 68 13.30 -4.51 -0.01
C PHE A 68 14.45 -3.61 0.41
N ALA A 69 14.26 -2.29 0.46
CA ALA A 69 15.33 -1.34 0.78
C ALA A 69 15.48 -1.06 2.29
N GLY A 70 14.52 -1.45 3.12
CA GLY A 70 14.57 -1.26 4.58
C GLY A 70 14.43 0.21 5.02
N LEU A 71 13.81 1.05 4.19
CA LEU A 71 13.66 2.49 4.45
C LEU A 71 12.25 2.76 4.97
N LEU A 72 12.13 3.25 6.19
CA LEU A 72 10.84 3.57 6.79
C LEU A 72 10.28 4.86 6.18
N ASP A 73 9.17 4.76 5.48
CA ASP A 73 8.47 5.88 4.84
C ASP A 73 7.07 6.02 5.44
N LEU A 74 6.85 7.11 6.19
CA LEU A 74 5.58 7.47 6.79
C LEU A 74 4.82 8.53 5.98
N GLY A 75 5.40 9.04 4.91
CA GLY A 75 4.82 10.04 4.02
C GLY A 75 4.30 9.49 2.69
N TYR A 76 4.15 8.17 2.59
CA TYR A 76 3.84 7.50 1.33
C TYR A 76 2.53 7.98 0.68
N VAL A 77 1.55 8.44 1.49
CA VAL A 77 0.29 9.03 1.01
C VAL A 77 0.50 10.25 0.13
N ALA A 78 1.61 11.01 0.31
CA ALA A 78 1.93 12.16 -0.53
C ALA A 78 2.06 11.78 -2.02
N PHE A 79 2.70 10.66 -2.33
CA PHE A 79 2.85 10.19 -3.71
C PHE A 79 1.53 9.72 -4.31
N PHE A 80 0.66 9.16 -3.49
CA PHE A 80 -0.70 8.80 -3.87
C PHE A 80 -1.53 10.05 -4.19
N ALA A 81 -1.44 11.10 -3.37
CA ALA A 81 -2.07 12.38 -3.62
C ALA A 81 -1.54 13.01 -4.93
N ILE A 82 -0.22 13.07 -5.13
CA ILE A 82 0.41 13.63 -6.34
C ILE A 82 -0.10 12.92 -7.59
N GLY A 83 -0.16 11.58 -7.58
CA GLY A 83 -0.69 10.79 -8.69
C GLY A 83 -2.17 11.06 -8.96
N SER A 84 -2.97 11.18 -7.89
CA SER A 84 -4.41 11.48 -7.99
C SER A 84 -4.65 12.88 -8.57
N TYR A 85 -3.93 13.88 -8.10
CA TYR A 85 -4.03 15.24 -8.60
C TYR A 85 -3.46 15.40 -10.02
N ALA A 86 -2.43 14.65 -10.39
CA ALA A 86 -1.90 14.67 -11.76
C ALA A 86 -2.95 14.26 -12.78
N TRP A 87 -3.71 13.20 -12.53
CA TRP A 87 -4.86 12.86 -13.37
C TRP A 87 -6.04 13.80 -13.13
N GLY A 88 -6.36 14.15 -11.89
CA GLY A 88 -7.48 15.03 -11.55
C GLY A 88 -7.44 16.36 -12.30
N MET A 89 -6.27 17.00 -12.40
CA MET A 89 -6.10 18.26 -13.13
C MET A 89 -6.34 18.11 -14.62
N ILE A 90 -5.80 17.08 -15.24
CA ILE A 90 -5.85 16.89 -16.70
C ILE A 90 -7.19 16.27 -17.12
N GLY A 91 -7.67 15.30 -16.36
CA GLY A 91 -8.91 14.56 -16.63
C GLY A 91 -10.20 15.33 -16.30
N SER A 92 -10.09 16.57 -15.83
CA SER A 92 -11.21 17.48 -15.56
C SER A 92 -11.09 18.76 -16.37
N THR A 93 -12.04 19.67 -16.19
CA THR A 93 -11.97 21.02 -16.77
C THR A 93 -11.03 21.96 -16.01
N GLN A 94 -10.39 21.51 -14.91
CA GLN A 94 -9.60 22.36 -14.05
C GLN A 94 -8.39 22.96 -14.78
N LEU A 95 -7.64 22.14 -15.49
CA LEU A 95 -6.45 22.62 -16.23
C LEU A 95 -6.84 23.61 -17.34
N THR A 96 -7.93 23.37 -18.07
CA THR A 96 -8.41 24.28 -19.12
C THR A 96 -8.88 25.60 -18.54
N ASN A 97 -9.53 25.59 -17.38
CA ASN A 97 -9.93 26.79 -16.66
C ASN A 97 -8.72 27.61 -16.19
N VAL A 98 -7.69 26.96 -15.63
CA VAL A 98 -6.46 27.61 -15.16
C VAL A 98 -5.69 28.27 -16.31
N LEU A 99 -5.63 27.60 -17.46
CA LEU A 99 -4.90 28.07 -18.65
C LEU A 99 -5.74 28.94 -19.59
N ASN A 100 -7.03 29.17 -19.28
CA ASN A 100 -7.99 29.85 -20.13
C ASN A 100 -8.07 29.27 -21.56
N LEU A 101 -8.03 27.92 -21.63
CA LEU A 101 -8.16 27.19 -22.89
C LEU A 101 -9.60 26.75 -23.11
N SER A 102 -9.94 26.46 -24.37
CA SER A 102 -11.22 25.81 -24.69
C SER A 102 -11.35 24.47 -23.96
N PRO A 103 -12.55 24.13 -23.48
CA PRO A 103 -12.78 22.80 -22.88
C PRO A 103 -12.40 21.70 -23.87
N ILE A 104 -11.66 20.69 -23.38
CA ILE A 104 -11.30 19.52 -24.17
C ILE A 104 -12.53 18.61 -24.26
N ASP A 105 -12.73 18.00 -25.42
CA ASP A 105 -13.80 17.03 -25.61
C ASP A 105 -13.73 15.92 -24.54
N PRO A 106 -14.82 15.66 -23.78
CA PRO A 106 -14.85 14.62 -22.77
C PRO A 106 -14.46 13.23 -23.29
N GLN A 107 -14.79 12.95 -24.56
CA GLN A 107 -14.41 11.67 -25.18
C GLN A 107 -12.90 11.57 -25.38
N LEU A 108 -12.24 12.67 -25.77
CA LEU A 108 -10.78 12.71 -25.89
C LEU A 108 -10.12 12.58 -24.51
N LEU A 109 -10.67 13.23 -23.47
CA LEU A 109 -10.17 13.11 -22.09
C LEU A 109 -10.23 11.65 -21.59
N SER A 110 -11.31 10.93 -21.88
CA SER A 110 -11.47 9.53 -21.50
C SER A 110 -10.39 8.63 -22.14
N TRP A 111 -9.96 8.92 -23.38
CA TRP A 111 -8.85 8.22 -24.03
C TRP A 111 -7.48 8.65 -23.50
N LEU A 112 -7.34 9.91 -23.12
CA LEU A 112 -6.10 10.42 -22.52
C LEU A 112 -5.76 9.75 -21.19
N PHE A 113 -6.70 9.12 -20.51
CA PHE A 113 -6.44 8.39 -19.27
C PHE A 113 -5.29 7.38 -19.41
N TRP A 114 -5.25 6.62 -20.51
CA TRP A 114 -4.26 5.56 -20.70
C TRP A 114 -2.80 6.03 -20.69
N PRO A 115 -2.39 7.03 -21.48
CA PRO A 115 -1.05 7.59 -21.36
C PRO A 115 -0.86 8.38 -20.06
N MET A 116 -1.90 9.00 -19.53
CA MET A 116 -1.82 9.83 -18.33
C MET A 116 -1.59 9.03 -17.04
N VAL A 117 -2.02 7.77 -16.95
CA VAL A 117 -1.64 6.89 -15.84
C VAL A 117 -0.11 6.75 -15.74
N ILE A 118 0.57 6.61 -16.89
CA ILE A 118 2.03 6.52 -16.93
C ILE A 118 2.66 7.86 -16.57
N VAL A 119 2.13 8.96 -17.06
CA VAL A 119 2.62 10.31 -16.75
C VAL A 119 2.43 10.62 -15.27
N ALA A 120 1.28 10.32 -14.69
CA ALA A 120 1.01 10.49 -13.26
C ALA A 120 1.98 9.66 -12.39
N ALA A 121 2.23 8.42 -12.80
CA ALA A 121 3.22 7.56 -12.14
C ALA A 121 4.64 8.13 -12.24
N LEU A 122 5.04 8.68 -13.39
CA LEU A 122 6.34 9.33 -13.56
C LEU A 122 6.47 10.63 -12.77
N ILE A 123 5.40 11.43 -12.70
CA ILE A 123 5.36 12.64 -11.85
C ILE A 123 5.53 12.24 -10.39
N ALA A 124 4.78 11.25 -9.90
CA ALA A 124 4.92 10.74 -8.55
C ALA A 124 6.34 10.20 -8.28
N ALA A 125 6.91 9.43 -9.23
CA ALA A 125 8.28 8.94 -9.14
C ALA A 125 9.32 10.07 -9.08
N LEU A 126 9.15 11.11 -9.89
CA LEU A 126 10.00 12.30 -9.87
C LEU A 126 9.97 12.98 -8.49
N TRP A 127 8.77 13.19 -7.94
CA TRP A 127 8.62 13.72 -6.58
C TRP A 127 9.21 12.78 -5.52
N GLY A 128 9.07 11.45 -5.69
CA GLY A 128 9.73 10.47 -4.83
C GLY A 128 11.25 10.61 -4.82
N VAL A 129 11.87 10.85 -5.98
CA VAL A 129 13.30 11.11 -6.08
C VAL A 129 13.66 12.49 -5.50
N LEU A 130 12.89 13.54 -5.80
CA LEU A 130 13.15 14.90 -5.31
C LEU A 130 13.04 14.99 -3.79
N LEU A 131 12.01 14.39 -3.20
CA LEU A 131 11.81 14.36 -1.75
C LEU A 131 12.78 13.38 -1.08
N GLY A 132 13.11 12.27 -1.74
CA GLY A 132 14.09 11.30 -1.27
C GLY A 132 15.52 11.87 -1.21
N ALA A 133 15.92 12.73 -2.15
CA ALA A 133 17.31 13.22 -2.24
C ALA A 133 17.82 13.91 -0.96
N PRO A 134 17.12 14.87 -0.33
CA PRO A 134 17.57 15.46 0.93
C PRO A 134 17.45 14.49 2.12
N THR A 135 16.44 13.61 2.13
CA THR A 135 16.13 12.74 3.27
C THR A 135 17.08 11.57 3.40
N LEU A 136 17.67 11.10 2.31
CA LEU A 136 18.57 9.93 2.31
C LEU A 136 19.90 10.16 3.01
N ARG A 137 20.21 11.40 3.38
CA ARG A 137 21.34 11.72 4.27
C ARG A 137 21.04 11.41 5.74
N LEU A 138 19.74 11.25 6.07
CA LEU A 138 19.27 10.91 7.39
C LEU A 138 19.19 9.37 7.53
N ARG A 139 19.34 8.87 8.75
CA ARG A 139 19.33 7.44 9.04
C ARG A 139 18.23 7.11 10.02
N GLY A 140 17.67 5.91 9.89
CA GLY A 140 16.70 5.36 10.84
C GLY A 140 15.47 6.26 11.04
N ASP A 141 15.16 6.59 12.28
CA ASP A 141 13.95 7.28 12.68
C ASP A 141 13.86 8.72 12.17
N TYR A 142 15.01 9.39 11.93
CA TYR A 142 15.00 10.74 11.35
C TYR A 142 14.44 10.76 9.91
N LEU A 143 14.68 9.70 9.14
CA LEU A 143 14.08 9.56 7.82
C LEU A 143 12.55 9.47 7.94
N ALA A 144 12.05 8.66 8.87
CA ALA A 144 10.62 8.49 9.10
C ALA A 144 9.92 9.80 9.50
N ILE A 145 10.56 10.61 10.36
CA ILE A 145 10.02 11.92 10.78
C ILE A 145 9.92 12.90 9.61
N VAL A 146 10.95 12.93 8.75
CA VAL A 146 10.95 13.86 7.59
C VAL A 146 9.96 13.42 6.54
N THR A 147 9.83 12.11 6.26
CA THR A 147 8.82 11.59 5.32
C THR A 147 7.41 11.83 5.84
N LEU A 148 7.16 11.70 7.17
CA LEU A 148 5.91 12.11 7.80
C LEU A 148 5.59 13.58 7.51
N GLY A 149 6.58 14.47 7.68
CA GLY A 149 6.42 15.89 7.35
C GLY A 149 5.96 16.12 5.90
N PHE A 150 6.51 15.38 4.94
CA PHE A 150 6.06 15.45 3.54
C PHE A 150 4.63 14.91 3.37
N GLY A 151 4.28 13.84 4.09
CA GLY A 151 2.92 13.30 4.10
C GLY A 151 1.87 14.34 4.51
N GLU A 152 2.22 15.21 5.47
CA GLU A 152 1.35 16.30 5.92
C GLU A 152 1.41 17.54 5.04
N ILE A 153 2.61 17.92 4.55
CA ILE A 153 2.79 19.14 3.76
C ILE A 153 2.07 19.04 2.41
N VAL A 154 2.12 17.89 1.71
CA VAL A 154 1.56 17.76 0.36
C VAL A 154 0.04 18.01 0.31
N PRO A 155 -0.80 17.42 1.19
CA PRO A 155 -2.23 17.76 1.23
C PRO A 155 -2.49 19.24 1.59
N ILE A 156 -1.68 19.83 2.49
CA ILE A 156 -1.78 21.25 2.83
C ILE A 156 -1.48 22.12 1.61
N VAL A 157 -0.43 21.81 0.86
CA VAL A 157 -0.09 22.54 -0.39
C VAL A 157 -1.22 22.45 -1.39
N PHE A 158 -1.84 21.26 -1.57
CA PHE A 158 -2.99 21.13 -2.46
C PHE A 158 -4.22 21.89 -1.97
N ARG A 159 -4.38 22.07 -0.65
CA ARG A 159 -5.46 22.87 -0.07
C ARG A 159 -5.24 24.37 -0.27
N GLU A 160 -4.00 24.85 -0.18
CA GLU A 160 -3.67 26.27 -0.33
C GLU A 160 -3.56 26.73 -1.80
N LEU A 161 -3.39 25.81 -2.73
CA LEU A 161 -3.30 26.11 -4.16
C LEU A 161 -4.67 26.26 -4.84
N ASP A 162 -5.58 27.08 -4.28
CA ASP A 162 -6.97 27.25 -4.74
C ASP A 162 -7.10 27.41 -6.26
N LYS A 163 -6.27 28.23 -6.86
CA LYS A 163 -6.30 28.51 -8.30
C LYS A 163 -6.11 27.23 -9.15
N TYR A 164 -5.27 26.29 -8.68
CA TYR A 164 -4.89 25.10 -9.45
C TYR A 164 -5.68 23.86 -9.06
N THR A 165 -5.94 23.67 -7.79
CA THR A 165 -6.51 22.46 -7.22
C THR A 165 -7.94 22.63 -6.73
N ASN A 166 -8.50 23.87 -6.84
CA ASN A 166 -9.79 24.25 -6.26
C ASN A 166 -9.81 24.13 -4.70
N GLY A 167 -8.64 24.16 -4.09
CA GLY A 167 -8.44 24.22 -2.64
C GLY A 167 -9.13 23.10 -1.88
N SER A 168 -9.78 23.47 -0.78
CA SER A 168 -10.50 22.50 0.06
C SER A 168 -11.68 21.82 -0.62
N ASN A 169 -12.26 22.42 -1.68
CA ASN A 169 -13.35 21.80 -2.44
C ASN A 169 -12.88 20.65 -3.31
N GLY A 170 -11.58 20.63 -3.64
CA GLY A 170 -11.00 19.62 -4.50
C GLY A 170 -11.43 19.73 -5.96
N ILE A 171 -10.91 18.84 -6.78
CA ILE A 171 -11.23 18.74 -8.21
C ILE A 171 -12.38 17.76 -8.38
N VAL A 172 -13.46 18.17 -9.01
CA VAL A 172 -14.62 17.35 -9.33
C VAL A 172 -14.80 17.22 -10.84
N GLY A 173 -15.57 16.23 -11.28
CA GLY A 173 -15.85 16.00 -12.69
C GLY A 173 -14.66 15.42 -13.46
N VAL A 174 -13.82 14.66 -12.77
CA VAL A 174 -12.73 13.90 -13.39
C VAL A 174 -13.32 12.82 -14.30
N GLN A 175 -12.92 12.82 -15.56
CA GLN A 175 -13.46 11.91 -16.58
C GLN A 175 -13.03 10.46 -16.31
N SER A 176 -14.01 9.57 -16.47
CA SER A 176 -13.78 8.13 -16.41
C SER A 176 -13.08 7.66 -17.70
N PRO A 177 -12.25 6.60 -17.63
CA PRO A 177 -11.67 5.98 -18.80
C PRO A 177 -12.71 5.51 -19.80
N ALA A 178 -12.39 5.52 -21.08
CA ALA A 178 -13.16 4.84 -22.12
C ALA A 178 -12.31 3.79 -22.81
N PHE A 179 -12.93 2.67 -23.20
CA PHE A 179 -12.27 1.63 -23.98
C PHE A 179 -13.25 1.07 -25.01
N PHE A 180 -12.91 1.09 -26.29
CA PHE A 180 -13.71 0.64 -27.41
C PHE A 180 -15.16 1.16 -27.43
N GLY A 181 -15.37 2.46 -27.10
CA GLY A 181 -16.69 3.09 -27.14
C GLY A 181 -17.61 2.77 -25.94
N ILE A 182 -17.13 1.98 -24.98
CA ILE A 182 -17.84 1.73 -23.72
C ILE A 182 -17.50 2.87 -22.77
N ALA A 183 -18.51 3.69 -22.43
CA ALA A 183 -18.38 4.69 -21.38
C ALA A 183 -18.38 3.98 -20.01
N TRP A 184 -17.33 4.18 -19.25
CA TRP A 184 -17.23 3.64 -17.91
C TRP A 184 -17.98 4.54 -16.94
N SER A 185 -18.62 3.93 -15.96
CA SER A 185 -19.40 4.65 -14.96
C SER A 185 -19.11 4.05 -13.58
N THR A 186 -19.15 4.88 -12.56
CA THR A 186 -19.09 4.44 -11.15
C THR A 186 -20.26 3.50 -10.80
N ILE A 187 -21.38 3.60 -11.53
CA ILE A 187 -22.57 2.75 -11.33
C ILE A 187 -22.34 1.33 -11.88
N THR A 188 -21.50 1.18 -12.91
CA THR A 188 -21.15 -0.11 -13.51
C THR A 188 -19.68 -0.40 -13.26
N PRO A 189 -19.30 -0.93 -12.09
CA PRO A 189 -17.90 -1.05 -11.66
C PRO A 189 -17.13 -2.17 -12.37
N THR A 190 -17.78 -3.01 -13.18
CA THR A 190 -17.14 -4.14 -13.84
C THR A 190 -15.92 -3.75 -14.68
N PRO A 191 -15.90 -2.68 -15.51
CA PRO A 191 -14.70 -2.29 -16.25
C PRO A 191 -13.57 -1.86 -15.32
N TYR A 192 -13.88 -1.14 -14.24
CA TYR A 192 -12.89 -0.74 -13.23
C TYR A 192 -12.28 -1.94 -12.51
N TYR A 193 -13.10 -2.98 -12.28
CA TYR A 193 -12.62 -4.24 -11.71
C TYR A 193 -11.55 -4.90 -12.60
N TYR A 194 -11.79 -4.99 -13.90
CA TYR A 194 -10.79 -5.56 -14.82
C TYR A 194 -9.56 -4.67 -14.99
N LEU A 195 -9.73 -3.35 -14.97
CA LEU A 195 -8.60 -2.42 -15.01
C LEU A 195 -7.71 -2.60 -13.79
N ILE A 196 -8.28 -2.63 -12.58
CA ILE A 196 -7.48 -2.79 -11.38
C ILE A 196 -6.78 -4.15 -11.34
N LEU A 197 -7.42 -5.22 -11.81
CA LEU A 197 -6.78 -6.53 -11.93
C LEU A 197 -5.57 -6.49 -12.87
N ALA A 198 -5.70 -5.81 -14.01
CA ALA A 198 -4.59 -5.64 -14.95
C ALA A 198 -3.44 -4.84 -14.31
N LEU A 199 -3.76 -3.75 -13.60
CA LEU A 199 -2.77 -2.94 -12.89
C LEU A 199 -2.09 -3.71 -11.75
N ILE A 200 -2.84 -4.51 -10.97
CA ILE A 200 -2.28 -5.40 -9.94
C ILE A 200 -1.35 -6.43 -10.57
N ALA A 201 -1.77 -7.10 -11.63
CA ALA A 201 -0.95 -8.10 -12.33
C ALA A 201 0.36 -7.49 -12.84
N LEU A 202 0.29 -6.28 -13.43
CA LEU A 202 1.46 -5.54 -13.88
C LEU A 202 2.38 -5.16 -12.70
N THR A 203 1.79 -4.68 -11.59
CA THR A 203 2.52 -4.31 -10.37
C THR A 203 3.22 -5.53 -9.74
N ILE A 204 2.53 -6.67 -9.66
CA ILE A 204 3.09 -7.92 -9.16
C ILE A 204 4.26 -8.37 -10.06
N PHE A 205 4.06 -8.38 -11.39
CA PHE A 205 5.11 -8.72 -12.34
C PHE A 205 6.33 -7.82 -12.19
N ALA A 206 6.13 -6.50 -12.11
CA ALA A 206 7.21 -5.54 -11.93
C ALA A 206 7.94 -5.75 -10.57
N ASN A 207 7.20 -5.99 -9.48
CA ASN A 207 7.80 -6.26 -8.17
C ASN A 207 8.68 -7.52 -8.17
N PHE A 208 8.24 -8.62 -8.80
CA PHE A 208 9.08 -9.81 -8.95
C PHE A 208 10.34 -9.53 -9.76
N ARG A 209 10.21 -8.81 -10.88
CA ARG A 209 11.35 -8.46 -11.74
C ARG A 209 12.33 -7.51 -11.04
N LEU A 210 11.82 -6.55 -10.29
CA LEU A 210 12.65 -5.62 -9.50
C LEU A 210 13.38 -6.36 -8.39
N ARG A 211 12.71 -7.21 -7.62
CA ARG A 211 13.30 -8.01 -6.54
C ARG A 211 14.47 -8.85 -7.03
N ASP A 212 14.31 -9.52 -8.18
CA ASP A 212 15.33 -10.44 -8.72
C ASP A 212 16.41 -9.71 -9.55
N SER A 213 16.28 -8.40 -9.76
CA SER A 213 17.21 -7.55 -10.50
C SER A 213 18.50 -7.25 -9.73
N ARG A 214 19.47 -6.59 -10.40
CA ARG A 214 20.68 -6.07 -9.74
C ARG A 214 20.33 -5.03 -8.67
N LEU A 215 19.32 -4.17 -8.96
CA LEU A 215 18.84 -3.17 -8.00
C LEU A 215 18.19 -3.83 -6.78
N GLY A 216 17.35 -4.84 -6.96
CA GLY A 216 16.72 -5.56 -5.85
C GLY A 216 17.75 -6.20 -4.92
N ARG A 217 18.81 -6.81 -5.47
CA ARG A 217 19.91 -7.35 -4.67
C ARG A 217 20.68 -6.26 -3.92
N ALA A 218 20.88 -5.10 -4.54
CA ALA A 218 21.52 -3.96 -3.89
C ALA A 218 20.66 -3.39 -2.76
N TRP A 219 19.33 -3.31 -2.93
CA TRP A 219 18.42 -2.90 -1.85
C TRP A 219 18.51 -3.84 -0.65
N VAL A 220 18.47 -5.13 -0.89
CA VAL A 220 18.59 -6.13 0.18
C VAL A 220 19.94 -6.02 0.90
N ALA A 221 21.04 -5.82 0.18
CA ALA A 221 22.36 -5.62 0.79
C ALA A 221 22.41 -4.37 1.69
N ILE A 222 21.82 -3.25 1.22
CA ILE A 222 21.73 -2.00 2.00
C ILE A 222 20.89 -2.20 3.26
N ARG A 223 19.79 -2.95 3.16
CA ARG A 223 18.91 -3.24 4.29
C ARG A 223 19.61 -4.07 5.39
N GLU A 224 20.50 -4.99 5.01
CA GLU A 224 21.26 -5.82 5.95
C GLU A 224 22.36 -5.03 6.63
N ASP A 225 23.22 -4.41 5.85
CA ASP A 225 24.31 -3.58 6.36
C ASP A 225 24.73 -2.53 5.32
N GLU A 226 24.45 -1.26 5.62
CA GLU A 226 24.80 -0.14 4.75
C GLU A 226 26.33 0.01 4.57
N ILE A 227 27.12 -0.28 5.61
CA ILE A 227 28.58 -0.11 5.58
C ILE A 227 29.20 -1.20 4.71
N ALA A 228 28.76 -2.44 4.89
CA ALA A 228 29.21 -3.56 4.07
C ALA A 228 28.80 -3.39 2.59
N ALA A 229 27.58 -2.91 2.33
CA ALA A 229 27.10 -2.61 0.98
C ALA A 229 27.96 -1.52 0.31
N ALA A 230 28.29 -0.43 1.02
CA ALA A 230 29.17 0.63 0.52
C ALA A 230 30.58 0.10 0.22
N SER A 231 31.13 -0.72 1.11
CA SER A 231 32.44 -1.33 0.94
C SER A 231 32.50 -2.30 -0.25
N SER A 232 31.36 -2.88 -0.62
CA SER A 232 31.20 -3.71 -1.81
C SER A 232 30.96 -2.91 -3.11
N GLY A 233 31.08 -1.57 -3.05
CA GLY A 233 30.95 -0.68 -4.22
C GLY A 233 29.54 -0.29 -4.59
N ILE A 234 28.53 -0.54 -3.73
CA ILE A 234 27.16 -0.12 -3.98
C ILE A 234 27.02 1.36 -3.67
N ASN A 235 26.53 2.15 -4.63
CA ASN A 235 26.19 3.55 -4.40
C ASN A 235 24.90 3.65 -3.61
N LEU A 236 25.00 3.90 -2.28
CA LEU A 236 23.88 3.92 -1.36
C LEU A 236 22.81 4.95 -1.76
N VAL A 237 23.24 6.18 -2.10
CA VAL A 237 22.33 7.29 -2.39
C VAL A 237 21.48 6.97 -3.62
N ASN A 238 22.11 6.66 -4.73
CA ASN A 238 21.37 6.36 -5.96
C ASN A 238 20.48 5.13 -5.81
N THR A 239 20.95 4.09 -5.13
CA THR A 239 20.18 2.86 -4.92
C THR A 239 18.95 3.10 -4.05
N LYS A 240 19.05 3.90 -3.00
CA LYS A 240 17.91 4.29 -2.15
C LYS A 240 16.94 5.20 -2.92
N LEU A 241 17.45 6.18 -3.70
CA LEU A 241 16.60 7.05 -4.55
C LEU A 241 15.77 6.25 -5.55
N PHE A 242 16.34 5.21 -6.15
CA PHE A 242 15.58 4.32 -7.03
C PHE A 242 14.49 3.55 -6.28
N ALA A 243 14.68 3.19 -5.01
CA ALA A 243 13.63 2.55 -4.21
C ALA A 243 12.47 3.51 -3.97
N PHE A 244 12.75 4.76 -3.55
CA PHE A 244 11.73 5.81 -3.38
C PHE A 244 10.99 6.10 -4.69
N GLY A 245 11.73 6.30 -5.79
CA GLY A 245 11.13 6.53 -7.10
C GLY A 245 10.24 5.39 -7.57
N ALA A 246 10.67 4.13 -7.37
CA ALA A 246 9.89 2.95 -7.74
C ALA A 246 8.62 2.81 -6.87
N GLY A 247 8.72 3.00 -5.56
CA GLY A 247 7.58 3.01 -4.66
C GLY A 247 6.58 4.09 -5.02
N ALA A 248 7.04 5.32 -5.22
CA ALA A 248 6.23 6.47 -5.63
C ALA A 248 5.58 6.26 -7.01
N PHE A 249 6.25 5.58 -7.96
CA PHE A 249 5.68 5.24 -9.26
C PHE A 249 4.39 4.45 -9.12
N PHE A 250 4.41 3.36 -8.34
CA PHE A 250 3.21 2.54 -8.12
C PHE A 250 2.14 3.28 -7.34
N SER A 251 2.54 4.15 -6.40
CA SER A 251 1.61 5.03 -5.71
C SER A 251 0.90 5.98 -6.67
N GLY A 252 1.64 6.55 -7.64
CA GLY A 252 1.07 7.38 -8.70
C GLY A 252 0.08 6.65 -9.60
N VAL A 253 0.36 5.38 -9.96
CA VAL A 253 -0.58 4.53 -10.71
C VAL A 253 -1.88 4.34 -9.92
N ALA A 254 -1.78 3.99 -8.64
CA ALA A 254 -2.94 3.83 -7.76
C ALA A 254 -3.72 5.14 -7.63
N GLY A 255 -3.02 6.29 -7.55
CA GLY A 255 -3.62 7.62 -7.47
C GLY A 255 -4.43 7.98 -8.71
N ALA A 256 -3.88 7.80 -9.89
CA ALA A 256 -4.59 8.05 -11.14
C ALA A 256 -5.85 7.17 -11.29
N TYR A 257 -5.75 5.89 -10.92
CA TYR A 257 -6.91 4.98 -10.88
C TYR A 257 -7.98 5.46 -9.91
N HIS A 258 -7.59 5.82 -8.68
CA HIS A 258 -8.50 6.28 -7.63
C HIS A 258 -9.26 7.54 -8.07
N ALA A 259 -8.55 8.54 -8.59
CA ALA A 259 -9.16 9.78 -9.09
C ALA A 259 -10.16 9.53 -10.24
N ALA A 260 -9.82 8.64 -11.17
CA ALA A 260 -10.69 8.26 -12.28
C ALA A 260 -11.95 7.50 -11.82
N LYS A 261 -11.81 6.60 -10.84
CA LYS A 261 -12.92 5.82 -10.29
C LYS A 261 -13.86 6.67 -9.47
N LEU A 262 -13.32 7.54 -8.61
CA LEU A 262 -14.11 8.41 -7.74
C LEU A 262 -14.77 9.59 -8.50
N GLY A 263 -14.22 9.94 -9.66
CA GLY A 263 -14.67 11.11 -10.44
C GLY A 263 -14.28 12.44 -9.81
N GLY A 264 -13.37 12.45 -8.86
CA GLY A 264 -12.88 13.63 -8.15
C GLY A 264 -11.69 13.34 -7.25
N VAL A 265 -11.07 14.41 -6.74
CA VAL A 265 -9.93 14.34 -5.82
C VAL A 265 -10.07 15.46 -4.79
N SER A 266 -10.04 15.14 -3.51
CA SER A 266 -10.05 16.11 -2.41
C SER A 266 -8.78 15.99 -1.57
N PRO A 267 -8.21 17.10 -1.07
CA PRO A 267 -7.03 17.06 -0.19
C PRO A 267 -7.28 16.28 1.10
N ASP A 268 -8.52 16.29 1.61
CA ASP A 268 -8.91 15.63 2.85
C ASP A 268 -8.91 14.10 2.74
N SER A 269 -8.84 13.56 1.51
CA SER A 269 -8.72 12.12 1.26
C SER A 269 -7.30 11.57 1.46
N PHE A 270 -6.33 12.42 1.82
CA PHE A 270 -4.93 12.04 1.94
C PHE A 270 -4.40 12.45 3.32
N SER A 271 -4.64 11.61 4.31
CA SER A 271 -4.20 11.85 5.69
C SER A 271 -2.96 11.03 6.05
N PHE A 272 -2.22 11.47 7.08
CA PHE A 272 -1.17 10.66 7.67
C PHE A 272 -1.69 9.27 8.13
N GLY A 273 -2.93 9.23 8.64
CA GLY A 273 -3.57 7.97 9.03
C GLY A 273 -3.59 6.93 7.91
N ASP A 274 -3.75 7.35 6.66
CA ASP A 274 -3.73 6.45 5.51
C ASP A 274 -2.31 5.88 5.25
N SER A 275 -1.25 6.68 5.44
CA SER A 275 0.13 6.17 5.39
C SER A 275 0.38 5.09 6.43
N VAL A 276 -0.14 5.25 7.65
CA VAL A 276 -0.04 4.22 8.71
C VAL A 276 -0.79 2.96 8.30
N ILE A 277 -1.97 3.08 7.68
CA ILE A 277 -2.73 1.93 7.17
C ILE A 277 -1.93 1.19 6.09
N TYR A 278 -1.32 1.90 5.13
CA TYR A 278 -0.50 1.27 4.09
C TYR A 278 0.72 0.55 4.68
N LEU A 279 1.36 1.15 5.68
CA LEU A 279 2.45 0.51 6.40
C LEU A 279 1.96 -0.74 7.15
N ALA A 280 0.80 -0.65 7.82
CA ALA A 280 0.19 -1.79 8.50
C ALA A 280 -0.07 -2.96 7.55
N MET A 281 -0.53 -2.70 6.31
CA MET A 281 -0.73 -3.74 5.29
C MET A 281 0.58 -4.50 4.98
N VAL A 282 1.70 -3.77 4.87
CA VAL A 282 3.02 -4.36 4.58
C VAL A 282 3.53 -5.16 5.79
N VAL A 283 3.39 -4.62 7.00
CA VAL A 283 3.86 -5.26 8.23
C VAL A 283 3.03 -6.50 8.55
N ILE A 284 1.70 -6.38 8.54
CA ILE A 284 0.77 -7.48 8.79
C ILE A 284 0.94 -8.59 7.75
N GLY A 285 1.09 -8.20 6.48
CA GLY A 285 1.32 -9.14 5.39
C GLY A 285 2.63 -9.91 5.51
N GLY A 286 3.67 -9.23 5.94
CA GLY A 286 5.05 -9.71 6.05
C GLY A 286 5.99 -8.91 5.18
N ILE A 287 6.87 -8.16 5.83
CA ILE A 287 7.83 -7.23 5.20
C ILE A 287 8.72 -7.97 4.20
N GLY A 288 8.75 -7.49 2.94
CA GLY A 288 9.55 -8.08 1.86
C GLY A 288 8.92 -9.29 1.18
N SER A 289 7.72 -9.73 1.59
CA SER A 289 6.98 -10.83 0.98
C SER A 289 5.89 -10.31 0.04
N ILE A 290 6.05 -10.48 -1.27
CA ILE A 290 5.04 -10.04 -2.26
C ILE A 290 3.67 -10.70 -1.99
N PRO A 291 3.55 -12.04 -1.86
CA PRO A 291 2.26 -12.66 -1.58
C PRO A 291 1.73 -12.27 -0.18
N GLY A 292 2.63 -12.12 0.80
CA GLY A 292 2.25 -11.67 2.13
C GLY A 292 1.60 -10.29 2.11
N VAL A 293 2.21 -9.34 1.45
CA VAL A 293 1.69 -7.96 1.34
C VAL A 293 0.34 -7.91 0.63
N ILE A 294 0.11 -8.73 -0.39
CA ILE A 294 -1.20 -8.84 -1.06
C ILE A 294 -2.26 -9.30 -0.06
N VAL A 295 -1.98 -10.36 0.70
CA VAL A 295 -2.91 -10.88 1.73
C VAL A 295 -3.11 -9.85 2.84
N GLY A 296 -2.04 -9.17 3.28
CA GLY A 296 -2.11 -8.11 4.28
C GLY A 296 -2.98 -6.93 3.82
N ALA A 297 -2.84 -6.50 2.58
CA ALA A 297 -3.67 -5.43 2.00
C ALA A 297 -5.15 -5.81 1.97
N PHE A 298 -5.48 -7.02 1.51
CA PHE A 298 -6.85 -7.51 1.55
C PHE A 298 -7.39 -7.67 2.97
N ALA A 299 -6.59 -8.18 3.92
CA ALA A 299 -7.01 -8.34 5.31
C ALA A 299 -7.31 -6.99 5.98
N VAL A 300 -6.44 -6.01 5.81
CA VAL A 300 -6.64 -4.66 6.36
C VAL A 300 -7.84 -3.98 5.71
N TYR A 301 -7.99 -4.09 4.38
CA TYR A 301 -9.17 -3.57 3.68
C TYR A 301 -10.46 -4.23 4.16
N ALA A 302 -10.45 -5.55 4.33
CA ALA A 302 -11.63 -6.28 4.83
C ALA A 302 -12.02 -5.85 6.24
N ILE A 303 -11.05 -5.62 7.13
CA ILE A 303 -11.31 -5.10 8.48
C ILE A 303 -11.95 -3.70 8.38
N ASN A 304 -11.40 -2.83 7.53
CA ASN A 304 -11.87 -1.45 7.41
C ASN A 304 -13.29 -1.36 6.81
N GLU A 305 -13.48 -1.89 5.63
CA GLU A 305 -14.68 -1.64 4.82
C GLU A 305 -15.81 -2.65 5.08
N PHE A 306 -15.45 -3.90 5.46
CA PHE A 306 -16.49 -4.90 5.72
C PHE A 306 -16.80 -5.00 7.22
N ILE A 307 -15.79 -5.18 8.07
CA ILE A 307 -16.04 -5.47 9.49
C ILE A 307 -16.51 -4.22 10.21
N LEU A 308 -15.78 -3.10 10.11
CA LEU A 308 -16.14 -1.87 10.84
C LEU A 308 -17.44 -1.25 10.31
N ALA A 309 -17.64 -1.20 8.99
CA ALA A 309 -18.85 -0.68 8.40
C ALA A 309 -20.08 -1.56 8.72
N GLN A 310 -19.93 -2.89 8.72
CA GLN A 310 -21.02 -3.78 9.12
C GLN A 310 -21.31 -3.70 10.62
N LEU A 311 -20.30 -3.51 11.47
CA LEU A 311 -20.51 -3.29 12.90
C LEU A 311 -21.36 -2.04 13.15
N ASP A 312 -21.13 -0.94 12.43
CA ASP A 312 -21.96 0.26 12.52
C ASP A 312 -23.41 -0.02 12.12
N SER A 313 -23.62 -0.73 11.03
CA SER A 313 -24.97 -1.08 10.56
C SER A 313 -25.72 -2.00 11.54
N ILE A 314 -25.03 -3.02 12.06
CA ILE A 314 -25.61 -3.97 13.04
C ILE A 314 -25.86 -3.27 14.37
N ALA A 315 -24.96 -2.43 14.85
CA ALA A 315 -25.08 -1.75 16.12
C ALA A 315 -26.15 -0.65 16.13
N SER A 316 -26.40 -0.01 14.98
CA SER A 316 -27.46 0.98 14.82
C SER A 316 -28.86 0.36 14.72
N ASP A 317 -28.97 -0.93 14.38
CA ASP A 317 -30.26 -1.63 14.28
C ASP A 317 -30.86 -1.86 15.69
N PRO A 318 -32.07 -1.33 15.97
CA PRO A 318 -32.74 -1.49 17.27
C PRO A 318 -33.00 -2.95 17.68
N SER A 319 -33.03 -3.87 16.72
CA SER A 319 -33.23 -5.30 16.97
C SER A 319 -31.96 -6.06 17.35
N SER A 320 -30.79 -5.42 17.18
CA SER A 320 -29.49 -6.03 17.43
C SER A 320 -29.14 -6.11 18.92
N PHE A 321 -28.43 -7.17 19.29
CA PHE A 321 -27.89 -7.34 20.65
C PHE A 321 -26.81 -6.28 20.99
N LEU A 322 -26.18 -5.64 20.01
CA LEU A 322 -25.18 -4.57 20.18
C LEU A 322 -25.82 -3.20 20.39
N HIS A 323 -27.11 -3.03 20.03
CA HIS A 323 -27.80 -1.74 20.09
C HIS A 323 -27.77 -1.08 21.48
N PRO A 324 -28.00 -1.77 22.62
CA PRO A 324 -27.96 -1.13 23.93
C PRO A 324 -26.58 -0.53 24.27
N ILE A 325 -25.52 -1.23 23.89
CA ILE A 325 -24.14 -0.77 24.11
C ILE A 325 -23.85 0.44 23.20
N TYR A 326 -24.19 0.34 21.93
CA TYR A 326 -24.01 1.40 20.94
C TYR A 326 -24.80 2.67 21.32
N ALA A 327 -26.06 2.54 21.72
CA ALA A 327 -26.89 3.65 22.18
C ALA A 327 -26.32 4.33 23.42
N THR A 328 -25.75 3.59 24.37
CA THR A 328 -25.10 4.15 25.54
C THR A 328 -23.84 4.93 25.15
N ILE A 329 -23.02 4.38 24.24
CA ILE A 329 -21.79 5.05 23.76
C ILE A 329 -22.14 6.35 23.00
N THR A 330 -23.14 6.32 22.13
CA THR A 330 -23.56 7.49 21.34
C THR A 330 -24.20 8.58 22.20
N GLN A 331 -24.77 8.25 23.36
CA GLN A 331 -25.22 9.24 24.35
C GLN A 331 -24.04 9.95 25.03
N VAL A 332 -22.94 9.25 25.29
CA VAL A 332 -21.73 9.81 25.93
C VAL A 332 -20.86 10.53 24.89
N ILE A 333 -20.75 10.00 23.69
CA ILE A 333 -19.94 10.54 22.58
C ILE A 333 -20.87 10.74 21.37
N PRO A 334 -21.45 11.95 21.22
CA PRO A 334 -22.31 12.26 20.07
C PRO A 334 -21.57 12.08 18.75
N GLY A 335 -22.17 11.36 17.80
CA GLY A 335 -21.57 11.07 16.50
C GLY A 335 -20.54 9.94 16.51
N PHE A 336 -20.50 9.11 17.56
CA PHE A 336 -19.65 7.92 17.59
C PHE A 336 -20.07 6.94 16.49
N THR A 337 -19.07 6.46 15.73
CA THR A 337 -19.18 5.34 14.81
C THR A 337 -17.96 4.43 15.00
N PHE A 338 -18.08 3.14 14.68
CA PHE A 338 -16.92 2.24 14.71
C PHE A 338 -15.86 2.67 13.71
N GLY A 339 -16.24 3.37 12.63
CA GLY A 339 -15.31 4.01 11.71
C GLY A 339 -14.39 5.03 12.40
N ASN A 340 -14.85 5.74 13.44
CA ASN A 340 -14.03 6.73 14.16
C ASN A 340 -12.88 6.11 14.96
N ILE A 341 -13.01 4.84 15.38
CA ILE A 341 -11.96 4.12 16.09
C ILE A 341 -11.07 3.30 15.13
N ARG A 342 -11.22 3.47 13.83
CA ARG A 342 -10.47 2.75 12.79
C ARG A 342 -8.97 2.75 13.06
N ASN A 343 -8.38 3.92 13.27
CA ASN A 343 -6.94 4.06 13.50
C ASN A 343 -6.48 3.39 14.79
N LEU A 344 -7.33 3.40 15.84
CA LEU A 344 -7.07 2.68 17.09
C LEU A 344 -7.08 1.16 16.87
N VAL A 345 -8.07 0.65 16.15
CA VAL A 345 -8.15 -0.79 15.81
C VAL A 345 -6.93 -1.22 15.02
N PHE A 346 -6.52 -0.45 14.00
CA PHE A 346 -5.32 -0.78 13.23
C PHE A 346 -4.04 -0.69 14.06
N GLY A 347 -3.90 0.31 14.92
CA GLY A 347 -2.77 0.41 15.83
C GLY A 347 -2.70 -0.80 16.78
N LEU A 348 -3.82 -1.21 17.35
CA LEU A 348 -3.91 -2.37 18.23
C LEU A 348 -3.57 -3.69 17.49
N VAL A 349 -4.14 -3.88 16.29
CA VAL A 349 -3.85 -5.05 15.45
C VAL A 349 -2.37 -5.09 15.07
N LEU A 350 -1.79 -3.96 14.69
CA LEU A 350 -0.38 -3.86 14.33
C LEU A 350 0.52 -4.24 15.52
N VAL A 351 0.29 -3.66 16.70
CA VAL A 351 1.05 -3.98 17.92
C VAL A 351 0.89 -5.45 18.29
N THR A 352 -0.33 -5.97 18.23
CA THR A 352 -0.60 -7.39 18.52
C THR A 352 0.16 -8.32 17.57
N ILE A 353 0.13 -8.04 16.27
CA ILE A 353 0.87 -8.85 15.29
C ILE A 353 2.38 -8.72 15.49
N MET A 354 2.89 -7.53 15.76
CA MET A 354 4.33 -7.34 16.03
C MET A 354 4.82 -8.09 17.27
N ILE A 355 3.96 -8.24 18.31
CA ILE A 355 4.29 -8.99 19.53
C ILE A 355 4.20 -10.50 19.29
N PHE A 356 3.08 -10.97 18.71
CA PHE A 356 2.80 -12.42 18.61
C PHE A 356 3.33 -13.06 17.32
N ARG A 357 3.46 -12.28 16.22
CA ARG A 357 3.93 -12.76 14.92
C ARG A 357 4.74 -11.68 14.18
N PRO A 358 5.97 -11.39 14.65
CA PRO A 358 6.85 -10.37 14.05
C PRO A 358 7.23 -10.69 12.59
N GLU A 359 7.00 -11.92 12.15
CA GLU A 359 7.24 -12.35 10.77
C GLU A 359 6.11 -11.91 9.81
N GLY A 360 4.93 -11.55 10.31
CA GLY A 360 3.71 -11.30 9.54
C GLY A 360 2.93 -12.57 9.18
N LEU A 361 1.84 -12.42 8.38
CA LEU A 361 0.95 -13.52 8.00
C LEU A 361 1.65 -14.54 7.08
N ILE A 362 2.38 -14.06 6.07
CA ILE A 362 3.13 -14.88 5.11
C ILE A 362 4.54 -14.33 4.99
N PRO A 363 5.47 -14.76 5.87
CA PRO A 363 6.83 -14.27 5.88
C PRO A 363 7.58 -14.67 4.62
N SER A 364 8.56 -13.87 4.22
CA SER A 364 9.54 -14.29 3.22
C SER A 364 10.43 -15.38 3.82
N ALA A 365 10.81 -16.39 3.01
CA ALA A 365 11.67 -17.50 3.47
C ALA A 365 13.00 -17.00 4.08
N ARG A 366 13.45 -15.83 3.64
CA ARG A 366 14.66 -15.17 4.16
C ARG A 366 14.43 -14.62 5.57
N ARG A 367 13.33 -13.88 5.81
CA ARG A 367 12.99 -13.32 7.12
C ARG A 367 12.81 -14.40 8.17
N ARG A 368 12.23 -15.54 7.77
CA ARG A 368 12.10 -16.71 8.64
C ARG A 368 13.47 -17.25 9.06
N ARG A 369 14.45 -17.31 8.16
CA ARG A 369 15.82 -17.76 8.50
C ARG A 369 16.52 -16.77 9.43
N GLU A 370 16.43 -15.46 9.15
CA GLU A 370 17.04 -14.42 10.00
C GLU A 370 16.58 -14.53 11.46
N LEU A 371 15.30 -14.76 11.71
CA LEU A 371 14.75 -14.86 13.06
C LEU A 371 15.10 -16.17 13.76
N HIS A 372 15.16 -17.30 13.04
CA HIS A 372 15.49 -18.60 13.65
C HIS A 372 16.99 -18.81 13.85
N HIS A 373 17.86 -18.19 13.06
CA HIS A 373 19.32 -18.28 13.31
C HIS A 373 19.74 -17.58 14.60
N VAL A 374 19.07 -16.50 15.00
CA VAL A 374 19.35 -15.83 16.27
C VAL A 374 19.02 -16.72 17.46
N ASP A 375 17.92 -17.50 17.37
CA ASP A 375 17.51 -18.43 18.44
C ASP A 375 18.52 -19.60 18.56
N GLU A 376 19.03 -20.15 17.44
CA GLU A 376 20.02 -21.22 17.43
C GLU A 376 21.38 -20.75 17.96
N GLU A 377 21.85 -19.55 17.63
CA GLU A 377 23.12 -19.00 18.15
C GLU A 377 23.05 -18.72 19.66
N VAL A 378 21.91 -18.27 20.17
CA VAL A 378 21.70 -18.08 21.60
C VAL A 378 21.68 -19.43 22.33
N GLU A 379 21.05 -20.45 21.75
CA GLU A 379 20.97 -21.80 22.32
C GLU A 379 22.33 -22.52 22.31
N VAL A 380 23.11 -22.39 21.23
CA VAL A 380 24.46 -22.96 21.12
C VAL A 380 25.43 -22.21 22.04
N GLY A 381 25.36 -20.88 22.12
CA GLY A 381 26.17 -20.09 23.05
C GLY A 381 25.89 -20.39 24.52
N ALA A 382 24.68 -20.78 24.86
CA ALA A 382 24.31 -21.21 26.22
C ALA A 382 24.80 -22.63 26.57
N LEU A 383 25.02 -23.46 25.56
CA LEU A 383 25.50 -24.87 25.74
C LEU A 383 27.03 -24.98 25.79
N ASP A 384 27.77 -24.00 25.25
CA ASP A 384 29.23 -24.03 25.17
C ASP A 384 29.96 -23.43 26.39
N VAL A 385 29.24 -22.93 27.39
CA VAL A 385 29.88 -22.43 28.63
C VAL A 385 30.09 -23.60 29.59
N PRO A 386 31.33 -24.07 29.81
CA PRO A 386 31.58 -25.14 30.75
C PRO A 386 31.21 -24.66 32.16
N PRO A 387 30.52 -25.51 32.97
CA PRO A 387 30.14 -25.14 34.33
C PRO A 387 31.41 -24.87 35.15
N GLY A 388 31.61 -23.64 35.56
CA GLY A 388 32.75 -23.22 36.39
C GLY A 388 33.76 -22.27 35.73
N ALA A 389 33.49 -21.69 34.57
CA ALA A 389 34.33 -20.65 33.98
C ALA A 389 34.27 -19.37 34.86
N PRO A 390 35.39 -18.92 35.46
CA PRO A 390 35.41 -17.75 36.30
C PRO A 390 35.27 -16.50 35.42
N GLY A 391 34.21 -15.73 35.60
CA GLY A 391 34.01 -14.43 34.96
C GLY A 391 32.60 -14.09 34.49
N PHE A 392 31.67 -15.05 34.43
CA PHE A 392 30.34 -14.81 33.84
C PHE A 392 29.22 -14.39 34.83
N GLU A 393 29.52 -14.43 36.16
CA GLU A 393 28.50 -14.06 37.17
C GLU A 393 28.44 -12.57 37.49
N SER A 394 29.32 -11.75 36.93
CA SER A 394 29.42 -10.31 37.31
C SER A 394 28.76 -9.32 36.33
N GLU A 395 28.29 -9.74 35.17
CA GLU A 395 27.70 -8.85 34.16
C GLU A 395 26.19 -8.90 34.00
N ILE A 396 25.50 -9.79 34.72
CA ILE A 396 24.02 -9.79 34.76
C ILE A 396 23.55 -9.15 36.08
N ARG A 397 23.88 -7.89 36.29
CA ARG A 397 23.11 -6.97 37.13
C ARG A 397 22.63 -5.85 36.25
N VAL A 398 21.42 -6.01 35.80
CA VAL A 398 20.61 -4.93 35.21
C VAL A 398 20.10 -4.11 36.40
N ASP A 399 20.58 -2.87 36.49
CA ASP A 399 19.93 -1.80 37.23
C ASP A 399 18.80 -1.21 36.35
#